data_ae98e5fd238d88176f44f74bbc4ebe70
#
_entry.id   ae98e5fd238d88176f44f74bbc4ebe70
#
_cell.length_a   1.000
_cell.length_b   1.000
_cell.length_c   1.000
_cell.angle_alpha   90.00
_cell.angle_beta   90.00
_cell.angle_gamma   90.00
#
_symmetry.space_group_name_H-M   'P 1'
#
loop_
_entity.id
_entity.type
_entity.pdbx_description
1 polymer ?
#
loop_
_entity_poly.entity_id
_entity_poly.type
_entity_poly.pdbx_seq_one_letter_code
_entity_poly.pdbx_strand_id
1 'polypeptide(L)'
;MATERRFLNQAKEKTMPVETRRIALLNGVDVIRLTGTIEAVKADPQVACFKFRIQNRWSGCGQNRSQVQQFSAGGRETQHKTNLTLEADEPDVLLGTDKGANPVEHLLHALASCVTTSMVYHAAARGIAIEEVESSLEGDLDLRGFLGLAPSVRKGYQQ
;
A
#
# COMPACT_ATOMS: atom_id res chain seq x y z
N MET A 1 -3.72 -49.54 -32.95
CA MET A 1 -3.82 -48.21 -33.58
C MET A 1 -4.99 -47.49 -32.95
N ALA A 2 -4.75 -46.76 -31.91
CA ALA A 2 -5.78 -46.01 -31.19
C ALA A 2 -5.40 -44.54 -31.28
N THR A 3 -6.27 -43.74 -31.89
CA THR A 3 -6.08 -42.33 -32.19
C THR A 3 -6.39 -41.49 -30.96
N GLU A 4 -5.37 -40.82 -30.41
CA GLU A 4 -5.52 -39.84 -29.35
C GLU A 4 -6.36 -38.63 -29.81
N ARG A 5 -7.53 -38.45 -29.23
CA ARG A 5 -8.31 -37.23 -29.37
C ARG A 5 -7.85 -36.24 -28.30
N ARG A 6 -7.03 -35.26 -28.72
CA ARG A 6 -6.60 -34.10 -27.99
C ARG A 6 -7.80 -33.16 -27.80
N PHE A 7 -8.38 -33.11 -26.62
CA PHE A 7 -9.38 -32.10 -26.25
C PHE A 7 -8.68 -30.79 -25.96
N LEU A 8 -8.58 -29.95 -26.98
CA LEU A 8 -8.28 -28.52 -26.81
C LEU A 8 -9.58 -27.81 -26.43
N ASN A 9 -9.78 -27.59 -25.13
CA ASN A 9 -10.84 -26.77 -24.64
C ASN A 9 -10.36 -25.27 -24.71
N GLN A 10 -10.54 -24.65 -25.88
CA GLN A 10 -10.43 -23.20 -26.03
C GLN A 10 -11.67 -22.58 -25.39
N ALA A 11 -11.53 -22.17 -24.13
CA ALA A 11 -12.44 -21.21 -23.53
C ALA A 11 -12.37 -19.94 -24.39
N LYS A 12 -13.39 -19.70 -25.21
CA LYS A 12 -13.59 -18.44 -25.93
C LYS A 12 -13.74 -17.33 -24.89
N GLU A 13 -12.67 -16.60 -24.66
CA GLU A 13 -12.68 -15.32 -23.95
C GLU A 13 -13.63 -14.40 -24.73
N LYS A 14 -14.87 -14.31 -24.23
CA LYS A 14 -15.86 -13.38 -24.77
C LYS A 14 -15.32 -11.97 -24.50
N THR A 15 -14.72 -11.36 -25.50
CA THR A 15 -14.34 -9.94 -25.49
C THR A 15 -15.62 -9.12 -25.28
N MET A 16 -15.82 -8.61 -24.09
CA MET A 16 -16.89 -7.69 -23.77
C MET A 16 -16.68 -6.37 -24.55
N PRO A 17 -17.75 -5.72 -25.06
CA PRO A 17 -17.64 -4.45 -25.74
C PRO A 17 -16.96 -3.39 -24.85
N VAL A 18 -16.23 -2.45 -25.46
CA VAL A 18 -15.47 -1.38 -24.77
C VAL A 18 -16.35 -0.55 -23.80
N GLU A 19 -17.62 -0.40 -24.09
CA GLU A 19 -18.61 0.30 -23.27
C GLU A 19 -18.91 -0.43 -21.94
N THR A 20 -18.93 -1.74 -21.93
CA THR A 20 -19.09 -2.57 -20.72
C THR A 20 -17.83 -2.53 -19.84
N ARG A 21 -16.64 -2.28 -20.41
CA ARG A 21 -15.40 -2.07 -19.64
C ARG A 21 -15.39 -0.77 -18.83
N ARG A 22 -16.06 0.28 -19.31
CA ARG A 22 -16.17 1.57 -18.58
C ARG A 22 -17.07 1.46 -17.35
N ILE A 23 -18.08 0.63 -17.38
CA ILE A 23 -19.00 0.39 -16.26
C ILE A 23 -18.36 -0.43 -15.14
N ALA A 24 -17.31 -1.19 -15.43
CA ALA A 24 -16.57 -1.98 -14.44
C ALA A 24 -15.60 -1.14 -13.59
N LEU A 25 -15.28 0.10 -13.99
CA LEU A 25 -14.39 0.99 -13.24
C LEU A 25 -15.21 2.02 -12.46
N LEU A 26 -15.08 2.00 -11.15
CA LEU A 26 -15.60 3.03 -10.26
C LEU A 26 -14.47 3.57 -9.38
N ASN A 27 -14.30 4.87 -9.33
CA ASN A 27 -13.16 5.53 -8.66
C ASN A 27 -11.79 4.97 -9.12
N GLY A 28 -11.67 4.55 -10.39
CA GLY A 28 -10.48 3.87 -10.92
C GLY A 28 -10.31 2.41 -10.52
N VAL A 29 -11.21 1.87 -9.70
CA VAL A 29 -11.17 0.48 -9.23
C VAL A 29 -12.01 -0.42 -10.15
N ASP A 30 -11.43 -1.55 -10.58
CA ASP A 30 -12.17 -2.61 -11.27
C ASP A 30 -13.05 -3.36 -10.26
N VAL A 31 -14.35 -3.00 -10.24
CA VAL A 31 -15.31 -3.52 -9.27
C VAL A 31 -15.56 -5.03 -9.45
N ILE A 32 -15.46 -5.54 -10.67
CA ILE A 32 -15.63 -6.98 -10.93
C ILE A 32 -14.48 -7.76 -10.28
N ARG A 33 -13.25 -7.30 -10.47
CA ARG A 33 -12.09 -7.93 -9.84
C ARG A 33 -12.11 -7.78 -8.32
N LEU A 34 -12.52 -6.62 -7.82
CA LEU A 34 -12.66 -6.38 -6.37
C LEU A 34 -13.67 -7.35 -5.75
N THR A 35 -14.84 -7.51 -6.37
CA THR A 35 -15.88 -8.47 -5.92
C THR A 35 -15.34 -9.90 -5.95
N GLY A 36 -14.68 -10.29 -7.03
CA GLY A 36 -14.04 -11.61 -7.14
C GLY A 36 -12.99 -11.86 -6.04
N THR A 37 -12.21 -10.85 -5.69
CA THR A 37 -11.25 -10.93 -4.58
C THR A 37 -11.96 -11.11 -3.23
N ILE A 38 -13.05 -10.37 -2.99
CA ILE A 38 -13.85 -10.49 -1.76
C ILE A 38 -14.42 -11.92 -1.63
N GLU A 39 -14.97 -12.46 -2.69
CA GLU A 39 -15.51 -13.83 -2.67
C GLU A 39 -14.41 -14.89 -2.49
N ALA A 40 -13.24 -14.71 -3.09
CA ALA A 40 -12.09 -15.59 -2.89
C ALA A 40 -11.62 -15.59 -1.41
N VAL A 41 -11.55 -14.41 -0.78
CA VAL A 41 -11.19 -14.28 0.64
C VAL A 41 -12.25 -14.91 1.56
N LYS A 42 -13.53 -14.78 1.23
CA LYS A 42 -14.60 -15.46 1.99
C LYS A 42 -14.51 -16.98 1.90
N ALA A 43 -14.16 -17.50 0.72
CA ALA A 43 -14.02 -18.94 0.48
C ALA A 43 -12.77 -19.52 1.14
N ASP A 44 -11.65 -18.78 1.13
CA ASP A 44 -10.39 -19.17 1.73
C ASP A 44 -9.70 -17.97 2.41
N PRO A 45 -9.80 -17.82 3.74
CA PRO A 45 -9.17 -16.74 4.48
C PRO A 45 -7.64 -16.67 4.33
N GLN A 46 -6.95 -17.76 3.96
CA GLN A 46 -5.51 -17.76 3.77
C GLN A 46 -5.09 -16.88 2.58
N VAL A 47 -5.96 -16.70 1.59
CA VAL A 47 -5.72 -15.80 0.45
C VAL A 47 -5.57 -14.33 0.91
N ALA A 48 -6.15 -13.97 2.04
CA ALA A 48 -6.04 -12.63 2.63
C ALA A 48 -4.74 -12.39 3.40
N CYS A 49 -3.90 -13.42 3.60
CA CYS A 49 -2.66 -13.27 4.36
C CYS A 49 -1.55 -12.66 3.50
N PHE A 50 -1.11 -11.46 3.89
CA PHE A 50 -0.02 -10.74 3.24
C PHE A 50 1.13 -10.49 4.21
N LYS A 51 2.34 -10.48 3.68
CA LYS A 51 3.53 -10.04 4.40
C LYS A 51 4.35 -9.12 3.51
N PHE A 52 4.43 -7.85 3.88
CA PHE A 52 5.28 -6.87 3.23
C PHE A 52 6.61 -6.75 3.97
N ARG A 53 7.69 -6.40 3.23
CA ARG A 53 9.03 -6.31 3.75
C ARG A 53 9.74 -5.08 3.22
N ILE A 54 10.54 -4.47 4.07
CA ILE A 54 11.39 -3.35 3.74
C ILE A 54 12.76 -3.59 4.36
N GLN A 55 13.83 -3.18 3.68
CA GLN A 55 15.18 -3.17 4.21
C GLN A 55 15.69 -1.73 4.22
N ASN A 56 16.08 -1.26 5.40
CA ASN A 56 16.61 0.08 5.56
C ASN A 56 18.14 0.04 5.72
N ARG A 57 18.79 1.06 5.19
CA ARG A 57 20.23 1.29 5.34
C ARG A 57 20.49 2.76 5.65
N TRP A 58 21.23 3.00 6.71
CA TRP A 58 21.76 4.30 7.05
C TRP A 58 22.86 4.73 6.07
N SER A 59 22.89 6.01 5.68
CA SER A 59 23.86 6.57 4.72
C SER A 59 24.66 7.75 5.24
N GLY A 60 24.37 8.21 6.44
CA GLY A 60 25.11 9.30 7.12
C GLY A 60 24.18 10.30 7.77
N CYS A 61 24.58 10.91 8.88
CA CYS A 61 23.77 11.85 9.66
C CYS A 61 22.34 11.32 9.92
N GLY A 62 21.30 12.08 9.56
CA GLY A 62 19.90 11.64 9.57
C GLY A 62 19.47 10.80 8.37
N GLN A 63 20.31 10.72 7.34
CA GLN A 63 19.96 10.12 6.07
C GLN A 63 19.88 8.60 6.12
N ASN A 64 18.83 8.07 5.57
CA ASN A 64 18.68 6.63 5.36
C ASN A 64 17.84 6.34 4.12
N ARG A 65 18.04 5.15 3.56
CA ARG A 65 17.33 4.68 2.38
C ARG A 65 16.73 3.31 2.65
N SER A 66 15.47 3.19 2.34
CA SER A 66 14.74 1.92 2.42
C SER A 66 14.48 1.36 1.03
N GLN A 67 14.76 0.07 0.87
CA GLN A 67 14.40 -0.71 -0.31
C GLN A 67 13.17 -1.54 0.02
N VAL A 68 12.06 -1.35 -0.71
CA VAL A 68 10.89 -2.22 -0.61
C VAL A 68 11.25 -3.57 -1.22
N GLN A 69 11.03 -4.63 -0.46
CA GLN A 69 11.37 -6.00 -0.84
C GLN A 69 10.17 -6.71 -1.46
N GLN A 70 10.39 -7.92 -1.97
CA GLN A 70 9.30 -8.81 -2.34
C GLN A 70 8.32 -9.01 -1.17
N PHE A 71 7.07 -9.29 -1.49
CA PHE A 71 6.02 -9.55 -0.52
C PHE A 71 5.40 -10.92 -0.73
N SER A 72 4.79 -11.49 0.30
CA SER A 72 3.95 -12.66 0.11
C SER A 72 2.47 -12.31 0.13
N ALA A 73 1.71 -12.97 -0.74
CA ALA A 73 0.27 -12.83 -0.87
C ALA A 73 -0.34 -14.25 -0.96
N GLY A 74 -1.22 -14.60 -0.04
CA GLY A 74 -1.81 -15.94 0.01
C GLY A 74 -0.77 -17.07 0.02
N GLY A 75 0.34 -16.88 0.75
CA GLY A 75 1.44 -17.85 0.85
C GLY A 75 2.39 -17.92 -0.37
N ARG A 76 2.22 -17.05 -1.37
CA ARG A 76 3.09 -16.99 -2.56
C ARG A 76 3.97 -15.75 -2.53
N GLU A 77 5.27 -15.92 -2.79
CA GLU A 77 6.19 -14.79 -2.95
C GLU A 77 5.94 -14.09 -4.30
N THR A 78 5.87 -12.76 -4.23
CA THR A 78 5.55 -11.88 -5.36
C THR A 78 6.52 -10.71 -5.37
N GLN A 79 7.00 -10.33 -6.55
CA GLN A 79 7.86 -9.17 -6.73
C GLN A 79 7.05 -7.96 -7.18
N HIS A 80 7.47 -6.77 -6.78
CA HIS A 80 6.98 -5.53 -7.36
C HIS A 80 7.41 -5.42 -8.82
N LYS A 81 6.61 -4.75 -9.64
CA LYS A 81 6.92 -4.52 -11.06
C LYS A 81 8.13 -3.62 -11.26
N THR A 82 8.43 -2.78 -10.28
CA THR A 82 9.53 -1.83 -10.29
C THR A 82 10.26 -1.86 -8.95
N ASN A 83 11.51 -1.41 -8.92
CA ASN A 83 12.24 -1.20 -7.69
C ASN A 83 11.69 0.06 -7.00
N LEU A 84 11.20 -0.09 -5.78
CA LEU A 84 10.64 0.99 -4.97
C LEU A 84 11.62 1.32 -3.84
N THR A 85 12.04 2.59 -3.78
CA THR A 85 12.91 3.13 -2.73
C THR A 85 12.23 4.28 -2.02
N LEU A 86 12.48 4.39 -0.72
CA LEU A 86 12.05 5.50 0.12
C LEU A 86 13.29 6.10 0.74
N GLU A 87 13.41 7.41 0.70
CA GLU A 87 14.51 8.15 1.30
C GLU A 87 13.97 8.99 2.45
N ALA A 88 14.70 9.00 3.56
CA ALA A 88 14.39 9.83 4.71
C ALA A 88 15.63 10.60 5.14
N ASP A 89 15.41 11.80 5.63
CA ASP A 89 16.42 12.66 6.25
C ASP A 89 15.75 13.45 7.38
N GLU A 90 16.52 14.22 8.10
CA GLU A 90 16.00 15.16 9.10
C GLU A 90 16.17 16.60 8.58
N PRO A 91 15.32 17.54 8.99
CA PRO A 91 15.51 18.96 8.69
C PRO A 91 16.75 19.52 9.42
N ASP A 92 17.25 20.66 8.95
CA ASP A 92 18.46 21.30 9.49
C ASP A 92 18.40 21.52 11.01
N VAL A 93 17.23 21.86 11.54
CA VAL A 93 17.01 22.08 12.98
C VAL A 93 17.20 20.78 13.80
N LEU A 94 17.12 19.62 13.17
CA LEU A 94 17.42 18.31 13.74
C LEU A 94 18.76 17.74 13.22
N LEU A 95 19.64 18.61 12.74
CA LEU A 95 21.00 18.29 12.26
C LEU A 95 21.01 17.43 10.99
N GLY A 96 19.93 17.43 10.23
CA GLY A 96 19.85 16.80 8.92
C GLY A 96 20.26 17.71 7.77
N THR A 97 19.94 17.33 6.54
CA THR A 97 20.20 18.11 5.32
C THR A 97 18.95 18.35 4.48
N ASP A 98 17.77 17.99 5.01
CA ASP A 98 16.43 18.23 4.43
C ASP A 98 16.28 17.69 2.99
N LYS A 99 16.88 16.52 2.72
CA LYS A 99 16.84 15.87 1.40
C LYS A 99 15.75 14.81 1.23
N GLY A 100 14.95 14.62 2.24
CA GLY A 100 13.84 13.68 2.25
C GLY A 100 12.90 13.97 3.40
N ALA A 101 11.68 13.49 3.32
CA ALA A 101 10.73 13.57 4.42
C ALA A 101 11.31 12.89 5.66
N ASN A 102 11.06 13.46 6.83
CA ASN A 102 11.58 12.88 8.06
C ASN A 102 10.78 11.61 8.44
N PRO A 103 11.32 10.78 9.36
CA PRO A 103 10.68 9.51 9.71
C PRO A 103 9.24 9.66 10.23
N VAL A 104 8.91 10.74 10.94
CA VAL A 104 7.55 10.95 11.46
C VAL A 104 6.59 11.46 10.37
N GLU A 105 7.07 12.21 9.39
CA GLU A 105 6.29 12.57 8.19
C GLU A 105 5.98 11.34 7.33
N HIS A 106 6.91 10.39 7.23
CA HIS A 106 6.63 9.09 6.60
C HIS A 106 5.50 8.33 7.29
N LEU A 107 5.39 8.40 8.63
CA LEU A 107 4.27 7.78 9.35
C LEU A 107 2.94 8.47 9.03
N LEU A 108 2.90 9.80 8.98
CA LEU A 108 1.72 10.56 8.58
C LEU A 108 1.31 10.22 7.14
N HIS A 109 2.27 10.18 6.21
CA HIS A 109 2.03 9.78 4.83
C HIS A 109 1.46 8.35 4.73
N ALA A 110 2.03 7.40 5.45
CA ALA A 110 1.55 6.02 5.46
C ALA A 110 0.11 5.93 5.96
N LEU A 111 -0.22 6.68 7.03
CA LEU A 111 -1.58 6.74 7.56
C LEU A 111 -2.56 7.36 6.55
N ALA A 112 -2.22 8.53 6.00
CA ALA A 112 -3.04 9.21 4.99
C ALA A 112 -3.31 8.31 3.77
N SER A 113 -2.27 7.68 3.24
CA SER A 113 -2.36 6.77 2.09
C SER A 113 -3.25 5.56 2.38
N CYS A 114 -3.12 4.96 3.56
CA CYS A 114 -3.92 3.81 3.98
C CYS A 114 -5.41 4.18 4.09
N VAL A 115 -5.72 5.29 4.77
CA VAL A 115 -7.10 5.78 4.94
C VAL A 115 -7.74 6.09 3.59
N THR A 116 -7.03 6.86 2.73
CA THR A 116 -7.52 7.21 1.39
C THR A 116 -7.79 5.97 0.55
N THR A 117 -6.83 5.06 0.46
CA THR A 117 -6.98 3.83 -0.32
C THR A 117 -8.14 2.98 0.20
N SER A 118 -8.24 2.78 1.51
CA SER A 118 -9.32 2.01 2.12
C SER A 118 -10.69 2.62 1.80
N MET A 119 -10.83 3.95 1.93
CA MET A 119 -12.07 4.66 1.62
C MET A 119 -12.47 4.47 0.15
N VAL A 120 -11.52 4.64 -0.79
CA VAL A 120 -11.78 4.49 -2.23
C VAL A 120 -12.24 3.08 -2.58
N TYR A 121 -11.57 2.04 -2.05
CA TYR A 121 -11.97 0.65 -2.31
C TYR A 121 -13.33 0.32 -1.68
N HIS A 122 -13.61 0.77 -0.46
CA HIS A 122 -14.89 0.55 0.18
C HIS A 122 -16.04 1.28 -0.51
N ALA A 123 -15.82 2.48 -1.00
CA ALA A 123 -16.80 3.23 -1.79
C ALA A 123 -17.09 2.52 -3.12
N ALA A 124 -16.03 2.09 -3.84
CA ALA A 124 -16.19 1.36 -5.09
C ALA A 124 -16.97 0.04 -4.90
N ALA A 125 -16.67 -0.71 -3.84
CA ALA A 125 -17.38 -1.95 -3.52
C ALA A 125 -18.88 -1.74 -3.21
N ARG A 126 -19.26 -0.52 -2.80
CA ARG A 126 -20.66 -0.12 -2.50
C ARG A 126 -21.33 0.65 -3.62
N GLY A 127 -20.68 0.82 -4.76
CA GLY A 127 -21.21 1.58 -5.89
C GLY A 127 -21.26 3.10 -5.66
N ILE A 128 -20.46 3.62 -4.73
CA ILE A 128 -20.40 5.06 -4.39
C ILE A 128 -19.30 5.72 -5.22
N ALA A 129 -19.70 6.69 -6.05
CA ALA A 129 -18.74 7.53 -6.79
C ALA A 129 -18.13 8.58 -5.85
N ILE A 130 -16.83 8.78 -5.98
CA ILE A 130 -16.05 9.82 -5.28
C ILE A 130 -15.50 10.76 -6.34
N GLU A 131 -15.71 12.05 -6.17
CA GLU A 131 -15.16 13.07 -7.07
C GLU A 131 -13.74 13.44 -6.65
N GLU A 132 -13.52 13.64 -5.35
CA GLU A 132 -12.24 14.06 -4.80
C GLU A 132 -12.07 13.53 -3.37
N VAL A 133 -10.82 13.29 -2.96
CA VAL A 133 -10.43 12.99 -1.58
C VAL A 133 -9.21 13.81 -1.24
N GLU A 134 -9.36 14.69 -0.29
CA GLU A 134 -8.26 15.42 0.33
C GLU A 134 -8.19 15.09 1.81
N SER A 135 -6.98 14.97 2.35
CA SER A 135 -6.76 14.75 3.78
C SER A 135 -5.57 15.55 4.27
N SER A 136 -5.67 16.11 5.45
CA SER A 136 -4.57 16.78 6.16
C SER A 136 -4.34 16.05 7.47
N LEU A 137 -3.11 15.68 7.75
CA LEU A 137 -2.70 15.02 8.97
C LEU A 137 -1.59 15.82 9.62
N GLU A 138 -1.67 15.99 10.93
CA GLU A 138 -0.64 16.59 11.75
C GLU A 138 -0.39 15.71 12.97
N GLY A 139 0.79 15.85 13.57
CA GLY A 139 1.14 15.09 14.75
C GLY A 139 2.22 15.79 15.56
N ASP A 140 1.96 15.98 16.84
CA ASP A 140 2.87 16.63 17.76
C ASP A 140 3.98 15.69 18.23
N LEU A 141 5.21 16.17 18.22
CA LEU A 141 6.38 15.45 18.72
C LEU A 141 7.11 16.29 19.78
N ASP A 142 7.43 15.66 20.90
CA ASP A 142 8.29 16.27 21.93
C ASP A 142 9.66 15.57 21.96
N LEU A 143 10.69 16.28 21.53
CA LEU A 143 12.05 15.75 21.47
C LEU A 143 12.61 15.32 22.83
N ARG A 144 12.10 15.83 23.94
CA ARG A 144 12.52 15.38 25.29
C ARG A 144 12.21 13.91 25.51
N GLY A 145 11.10 13.41 24.93
CA GLY A 145 10.76 11.99 24.96
C GLY A 145 11.70 11.16 24.08
N PHE A 146 11.98 11.62 22.87
CA PHE A 146 12.91 10.97 21.94
C PHE A 146 14.34 10.89 22.50
N LEU A 147 14.85 12.00 23.04
CA LEU A 147 16.20 12.10 23.59
C LEU A 147 16.34 11.47 24.99
N GLY A 148 15.24 10.99 25.61
CA GLY A 148 15.28 10.42 26.94
C GLY A 148 15.53 11.43 28.06
N LEU A 149 15.25 12.71 27.83
CA LEU A 149 15.51 13.81 28.79
C LEU A 149 14.40 13.96 29.82
N ALA A 150 13.21 13.44 29.57
CA ALA A 150 12.07 13.54 30.48
C ALA A 150 11.30 12.19 30.50
N PRO A 151 11.44 11.37 31.55
CA PRO A 151 10.78 10.07 31.65
C PRO A 151 9.24 10.13 31.58
N SER A 152 8.65 11.27 31.95
CA SER A 152 7.21 11.51 31.89
C SER A 152 6.69 11.86 30.51
N VAL A 153 7.58 12.15 29.55
CA VAL A 153 7.21 12.48 28.18
C VAL A 153 7.20 11.20 27.32
N ARG A 154 6.09 10.96 26.63
CA ARG A 154 5.95 9.82 25.73
C ARG A 154 7.01 9.88 24.61
N LYS A 155 7.57 8.73 24.26
CA LYS A 155 8.44 8.60 23.08
C LYS A 155 7.58 8.50 21.83
N GLY A 156 7.84 9.35 20.84
CA GLY A 156 7.06 9.45 19.61
C GLY A 156 5.94 10.49 19.67
N TYR A 157 4.92 10.35 18.84
CA TYR A 157 3.81 11.29 18.79
C TYR A 157 3.09 11.44 20.14
N GLN A 158 2.77 12.68 20.50
CA GLN A 158 2.04 13.02 21.72
C GLN A 158 0.52 12.90 21.49
N GLN A 159 0.06 13.31 20.31
CA GLN A 159 -1.34 13.23 19.84
C GLN A 159 -1.33 12.68 18.41
#